data_2acb981ca6b3a16ef7de9bc67b043c2d
#
_entry.id   2acb981ca6b3a16ef7de9bc67b043c2d
#
_cell.length_a   1.000
_cell.length_b   1.000
_cell.length_c   1.000
_cell.angle_alpha   90.00
_cell.angle_beta   90.00
_cell.angle_gamma   90.00
#
_symmetry.space_group_name_H-M   'P 1'
#
loop_
_entity.id
_entity.type
_entity.pdbx_description
1 polymer ?
#
loop_
_entity_poly.entity_id
_entity_poly.type
_entity_poly.pdbx_seq_one_letter_code
_entity_poly.pdbx_strand_id
1 'polypeptide(L)'
;MGGVYAVPNLRGGGAYGEAWHEAGMLDKKQNVFDDFAAAAQFLIDEGYTSPSKLAIGGGSNGGLLTGASLTQRPDLFGAVIVRVGVLDMLRYHEFTIGWAWVPEYGSSDDPEQFEYLIDYSPLHNLVPGVSYPSTLITTADTDDRVVPAHSYKFAAALQKAQGGADPVLLRVETKAGHGGGKPTSKEIEAAADIWAFLVKELDMKAPGLSSAPGRTGRDQPADDPSEAGAESKAGRDE
;
A
#
# COMPACT_ATOMS: atom_id res chain seq x y z
N MET A 1 2.96 21.05 6.76
CA MET A 1 2.34 19.97 7.54
C MET A 1 3.22 19.47 8.68
N GLY A 2 4.47 19.91 8.76
CA GLY A 2 5.38 19.61 9.86
C GLY A 2 5.99 18.19 9.86
N GLY A 3 5.85 17.47 8.77
CA GLY A 3 6.44 16.14 8.64
C GLY A 3 7.94 16.19 8.38
N VAL A 4 8.64 15.11 8.79
CA VAL A 4 10.05 14.85 8.48
C VAL A 4 10.11 13.67 7.51
N TYR A 5 10.98 13.74 6.52
CA TYR A 5 11.21 12.67 5.55
C TYR A 5 12.59 12.06 5.77
N ALA A 6 12.65 10.75 6.03
CA ALA A 6 13.88 10.01 6.25
C ALA A 6 14.10 8.98 5.14
N VAL A 7 15.33 8.87 4.65
CA VAL A 7 15.74 7.87 3.65
C VAL A 7 16.97 7.15 4.17
N PRO A 8 16.82 5.98 4.78
CA PRO A 8 17.98 5.23 5.27
C PRO A 8 18.71 4.53 4.12
N ASN A 9 20.04 4.45 4.20
CA ASN A 9 20.86 3.66 3.30
C ASN A 9 20.94 2.23 3.83
N LEU A 10 20.09 1.37 3.28
CA LEU A 10 19.99 -0.04 3.71
C LEU A 10 21.02 -0.90 2.98
N ARG A 11 21.43 -2.02 3.59
CA ARG A 11 22.13 -3.10 2.86
C ARG A 11 21.24 -3.56 1.68
N GLY A 12 21.86 -4.01 0.61
CA GLY A 12 21.15 -4.27 -0.65
C GLY A 12 21.07 -3.07 -1.59
N GLY A 13 21.37 -1.86 -1.11
CA GLY A 13 21.50 -0.66 -1.94
C GLY A 13 22.93 -0.45 -2.44
N GLY A 14 23.10 0.50 -3.37
CA GLY A 14 24.41 0.82 -3.98
C GLY A 14 25.24 1.87 -3.23
N ALA A 15 24.77 2.38 -2.06
CA ALA A 15 25.36 3.54 -1.41
C ALA A 15 26.82 3.34 -0.98
N TYR A 16 27.22 2.11 -0.60
CA TYR A 16 28.55 1.77 -0.13
C TYR A 16 29.24 0.71 -0.98
N GLY A 17 28.85 0.58 -2.26
CA GLY A 17 29.48 -0.31 -3.24
C GLY A 17 28.92 -1.74 -3.26
N GLU A 18 29.60 -2.61 -4.01
CA GLU A 18 29.14 -3.97 -4.34
C GLU A 18 28.90 -4.84 -3.10
N ALA A 19 29.83 -4.86 -2.16
CA ALA A 19 29.70 -5.66 -0.94
C ALA A 19 28.46 -5.24 -0.09
N TRP A 20 28.06 -3.96 -0.16
CA TRP A 20 26.83 -3.49 0.49
C TRP A 20 25.58 -3.98 -0.22
N HIS A 21 25.60 -4.02 -1.55
CA HIS A 21 24.54 -4.58 -2.37
C HIS A 21 24.40 -6.09 -2.11
N GLU A 22 25.48 -6.86 -2.23
CA GLU A 22 25.51 -8.31 -1.99
C GLU A 22 25.05 -8.71 -0.57
N ALA A 23 25.17 -7.82 0.40
CA ALA A 23 24.71 -8.04 1.77
C ALA A 23 23.18 -7.99 1.92
N GLY A 24 22.42 -7.67 0.87
CA GLY A 24 20.97 -7.58 0.88
C GLY A 24 20.29 -8.25 -0.31
N MET A 25 20.93 -9.23 -0.96
CA MET A 25 20.37 -10.01 -2.05
C MET A 25 20.29 -11.51 -1.70
N LEU A 26 19.48 -12.27 -2.44
CA LEU A 26 19.28 -13.72 -2.28
C LEU A 26 18.94 -14.10 -0.83
N ASP A 27 19.66 -15.07 -0.25
CA ASP A 27 19.52 -15.53 1.15
C ASP A 27 19.73 -14.45 2.19
N LYS A 28 20.38 -13.32 1.82
CA LYS A 28 20.62 -12.17 2.68
C LYS A 28 19.56 -11.07 2.56
N LYS A 29 18.50 -11.29 1.78
CA LYS A 29 17.47 -10.27 1.54
C LYS A 29 16.80 -9.79 2.81
N GLN A 30 16.69 -10.62 3.84
CA GLN A 30 16.16 -10.24 5.15
C GLN A 30 16.90 -9.07 5.78
N ASN A 31 18.22 -8.91 5.54
CA ASN A 31 19.00 -7.78 6.04
C ASN A 31 18.42 -6.41 5.63
N VAL A 32 17.79 -6.33 4.45
CA VAL A 32 17.14 -5.09 3.97
C VAL A 32 15.97 -4.71 4.86
N PHE A 33 15.16 -5.69 5.24
CA PHE A 33 13.98 -5.50 6.08
C PHE A 33 14.37 -5.20 7.53
N ASP A 34 15.40 -5.90 8.03
CA ASP A 34 15.94 -5.67 9.37
C ASP A 34 16.54 -4.27 9.52
N ASP A 35 17.32 -3.81 8.53
CA ASP A 35 17.90 -2.46 8.53
C ASP A 35 16.78 -1.39 8.50
N PHE A 36 15.71 -1.64 7.73
CA PHE A 36 14.60 -0.69 7.65
C PHE A 36 13.80 -0.63 8.95
N ALA A 37 13.54 -1.79 9.56
CA ALA A 37 12.90 -1.85 10.87
C ALA A 37 13.77 -1.19 11.96
N ALA A 38 15.08 -1.39 11.91
CA ALA A 38 16.04 -0.74 12.84
C ALA A 38 16.04 0.78 12.65
N ALA A 39 15.99 1.27 11.41
CA ALA A 39 15.89 2.71 11.15
C ALA A 39 14.57 3.30 11.67
N ALA A 40 13.45 2.58 11.53
CA ALA A 40 12.17 2.98 12.10
C ALA A 40 12.22 3.04 13.63
N GLN A 41 12.77 1.99 14.26
CA GLN A 41 12.95 1.91 15.71
C GLN A 41 13.84 3.05 16.23
N PHE A 42 14.96 3.33 15.55
CA PHE A 42 15.85 4.45 15.88
C PHE A 42 15.08 5.80 15.90
N LEU A 43 14.25 6.07 14.89
CA LEU A 43 13.48 7.32 14.84
C LEU A 43 12.46 7.43 16.00
N ILE A 44 11.93 6.29 16.45
CA ILE A 44 11.03 6.23 17.60
C ILE A 44 11.80 6.44 18.91
N ASP A 45 12.90 5.72 19.11
CA ASP A 45 13.70 5.76 20.33
C ASP A 45 14.33 7.14 20.57
N GLU A 46 14.76 7.81 19.49
CA GLU A 46 15.31 9.17 19.53
C GLU A 46 14.23 10.25 19.62
N GLY A 47 12.96 9.88 19.67
CA GLY A 47 11.84 10.80 19.86
C GLY A 47 11.50 11.67 18.64
N TYR A 48 11.98 11.31 17.44
CA TYR A 48 11.57 11.99 16.20
C TYR A 48 10.09 11.73 15.85
N THR A 49 9.59 10.57 16.22
CA THR A 49 8.22 10.13 15.92
C THR A 49 7.71 9.12 16.94
N SER A 50 6.52 8.59 16.71
CA SER A 50 5.95 7.44 17.41
C SER A 50 5.36 6.46 16.38
N PRO A 51 5.10 5.19 16.71
CA PRO A 51 4.49 4.24 15.79
C PRO A 51 3.23 4.79 15.11
N SER A 52 2.33 5.41 15.86
CA SER A 52 1.09 5.98 15.34
C SER A 52 1.28 7.21 14.41
N LYS A 53 2.48 7.78 14.35
CA LYS A 53 2.83 8.95 13.52
C LYS A 53 3.90 8.65 12.49
N LEU A 54 4.36 7.38 12.41
CA LEU A 54 5.34 6.94 11.44
C LEU A 54 4.64 6.29 10.25
N ALA A 55 4.88 6.83 9.06
CA ALA A 55 4.50 6.19 7.82
C ALA A 55 5.72 5.67 7.07
N ILE A 56 5.54 4.56 6.36
CA ILE A 56 6.52 4.05 5.39
C ILE A 56 5.92 4.04 3.99
N GLY A 57 6.79 4.24 2.99
CA GLY A 57 6.36 4.23 1.60
C GLY A 57 7.47 3.77 0.66
N GLY A 58 7.11 2.94 -0.31
CA GLY A 58 8.05 2.43 -1.30
C GLY A 58 7.35 1.96 -2.57
N GLY A 59 8.09 1.89 -3.68
CA GLY A 59 7.57 1.42 -4.96
C GLY A 59 8.44 0.32 -5.57
N SER A 60 7.84 -0.58 -6.36
CA SER A 60 8.54 -1.68 -7.02
C SER A 60 9.28 -2.57 -5.99
N ASN A 61 10.60 -2.70 -6.04
CA ASN A 61 11.40 -3.32 -4.97
C ASN A 61 11.17 -2.62 -3.60
N GLY A 62 10.99 -1.29 -3.58
CA GLY A 62 10.59 -0.57 -2.37
C GLY A 62 9.17 -0.91 -1.91
N GLY A 63 8.29 -1.36 -2.81
CA GLY A 63 6.97 -1.91 -2.48
C GLY A 63 7.07 -3.30 -1.85
N LEU A 64 8.04 -4.13 -2.25
CA LEU A 64 8.40 -5.35 -1.53
C LEU A 64 8.87 -5.01 -0.11
N LEU A 65 9.78 -4.03 0.02
CA LEU A 65 10.28 -3.57 1.32
C LEU A 65 9.13 -3.18 2.26
N THR A 66 8.23 -2.32 1.82
CA THR A 66 7.11 -1.86 2.67
C THR A 66 6.08 -2.96 2.94
N GLY A 67 5.86 -3.86 1.98
CA GLY A 67 4.99 -5.03 2.18
C GLY A 67 5.55 -6.02 3.19
N ALA A 68 6.85 -6.34 3.12
CA ALA A 68 7.51 -7.21 4.08
C ALA A 68 7.59 -6.56 5.48
N SER A 69 7.89 -5.26 5.55
CA SER A 69 7.90 -4.52 6.83
C SER A 69 6.51 -4.51 7.49
N LEU A 70 5.45 -4.35 6.69
CA LEU A 70 4.06 -4.43 7.16
C LEU A 70 3.75 -5.79 7.81
N THR A 71 4.20 -6.89 7.19
CA THR A 71 3.89 -8.24 7.71
C THR A 71 4.76 -8.63 8.89
N GLN A 72 6.03 -8.19 8.91
CA GLN A 72 6.98 -8.56 9.95
C GLN A 72 6.90 -7.66 11.19
N ARG A 73 6.64 -6.37 11.02
CA ARG A 73 6.62 -5.37 12.10
C ARG A 73 5.43 -4.41 11.99
N PRO A 74 4.19 -4.93 12.00
CA PRO A 74 2.99 -4.08 11.95
C PRO A 74 2.91 -3.08 13.12
N ASP A 75 3.58 -3.39 14.23
CA ASP A 75 3.62 -2.59 15.45
C ASP A 75 4.36 -1.26 15.31
N LEU A 76 5.23 -1.10 14.31
CA LEU A 76 6.07 0.09 14.14
C LEU A 76 5.41 1.23 13.35
N PHE A 77 4.32 0.99 12.65
CA PHE A 77 3.81 1.92 11.65
C PHE A 77 2.35 2.29 11.87
N GLY A 78 2.02 3.57 11.74
CA GLY A 78 0.64 4.08 11.71
C GLY A 78 0.04 4.04 10.30
N ALA A 79 0.87 4.14 9.25
CA ALA A 79 0.41 4.07 7.88
C ALA A 79 1.48 3.45 6.95
N VAL A 80 1.02 2.68 5.95
CA VAL A 80 1.91 2.02 4.97
C VAL A 80 1.43 2.32 3.56
N ILE A 81 2.35 2.78 2.70
CA ILE A 81 2.12 3.02 1.28
C ILE A 81 2.90 1.98 0.47
N VAL A 82 2.19 1.05 -0.16
CA VAL A 82 2.77 0.01 -1.02
C VAL A 82 2.47 0.36 -2.47
N ARG A 83 3.48 0.77 -3.24
CA ARG A 83 3.29 1.18 -4.63
C ARG A 83 3.88 0.14 -5.58
N VAL A 84 3.06 -0.38 -6.50
CA VAL A 84 3.48 -1.31 -7.56
C VAL A 84 4.48 -2.37 -7.06
N GLY A 85 4.22 -2.97 -5.89
CA GLY A 85 5.15 -3.82 -5.16
C GLY A 85 5.23 -5.24 -5.70
N VAL A 86 6.44 -5.84 -5.61
CA VAL A 86 6.65 -7.27 -5.85
C VAL A 86 6.24 -8.02 -4.58
N LEU A 87 4.99 -8.47 -4.49
CA LEU A 87 4.39 -8.92 -3.23
C LEU A 87 4.16 -10.43 -3.13
N ASP A 88 4.28 -11.14 -4.25
CA ASP A 88 4.25 -12.60 -4.34
C ASP A 88 5.62 -13.09 -4.79
N MET A 89 6.48 -13.41 -3.82
CA MET A 89 7.86 -13.78 -4.10
C MET A 89 8.01 -15.21 -4.62
N LEU A 90 6.95 -16.01 -4.50
CA LEU A 90 7.00 -17.38 -5.00
C LEU A 90 6.70 -17.50 -6.51
N ARG A 91 6.06 -16.47 -7.09
CA ARG A 91 5.64 -16.46 -8.50
C ARG A 91 6.11 -15.27 -9.30
N TYR A 92 6.85 -14.33 -8.70
CA TYR A 92 7.24 -13.10 -9.39
C TYR A 92 7.99 -13.39 -10.70
N HIS A 93 8.82 -14.45 -10.75
CA HIS A 93 9.63 -14.84 -11.88
C HIS A 93 8.82 -15.44 -13.04
N GLU A 94 7.59 -15.88 -12.78
CA GLU A 94 6.65 -16.37 -13.79
C GLU A 94 5.94 -15.23 -14.55
N PHE A 95 6.02 -13.99 -14.05
CA PHE A 95 5.31 -12.83 -14.62
C PHE A 95 6.24 -11.98 -15.47
N THR A 96 5.83 -11.70 -16.70
CA THR A 96 6.46 -10.74 -17.63
C THR A 96 8.01 -10.73 -17.59
N ILE A 97 8.64 -9.69 -17.02
CA ILE A 97 10.09 -9.55 -16.90
C ILE A 97 10.65 -10.07 -15.56
N GLY A 98 9.82 -10.63 -14.69
CA GLY A 98 10.23 -11.11 -13.36
C GLY A 98 11.40 -12.09 -13.38
N TRP A 99 11.51 -12.91 -14.41
CA TRP A 99 12.64 -13.81 -14.61
C TRP A 99 14.02 -13.11 -14.58
N ALA A 100 14.08 -11.84 -14.99
CA ALA A 100 15.31 -11.05 -15.00
C ALA A 100 15.78 -10.64 -13.58
N TRP A 101 14.95 -10.80 -12.56
CA TRP A 101 15.27 -10.47 -11.16
C TRP A 101 15.70 -11.70 -10.35
N VAL A 102 15.73 -12.89 -10.96
CA VAL A 102 16.21 -14.12 -10.29
C VAL A 102 17.63 -13.98 -9.73
N PRO A 103 18.59 -13.29 -10.39
CA PRO A 103 19.89 -13.05 -9.79
C PRO A 103 19.87 -12.22 -8.50
N GLU A 104 18.83 -11.39 -8.30
CA GLU A 104 18.66 -10.54 -7.10
C GLU A 104 17.91 -11.25 -5.99
N TYR A 105 16.83 -12.00 -6.34
CA TYR A 105 15.93 -12.59 -5.35
C TYR A 105 16.01 -14.10 -5.24
N GLY A 106 16.47 -14.80 -6.26
CA GLY A 106 16.38 -16.27 -6.36
C GLY A 106 15.07 -16.73 -7.02
N SER A 107 14.87 -18.03 -7.16
CA SER A 107 13.66 -18.65 -7.72
C SER A 107 13.07 -19.68 -6.77
N SER A 108 11.75 -19.69 -6.62
CA SER A 108 11.03 -20.73 -5.86
C SER A 108 11.04 -22.11 -6.54
N ASP A 109 11.53 -22.22 -7.77
CA ASP A 109 11.77 -23.50 -8.44
C ASP A 109 12.97 -24.25 -7.85
N ASP A 110 13.85 -23.54 -7.15
CA ASP A 110 14.96 -24.10 -6.39
C ASP A 110 14.53 -24.28 -4.92
N PRO A 111 14.55 -25.52 -4.39
CA PRO A 111 14.10 -25.78 -3.02
C PRO A 111 14.87 -25.00 -1.94
N GLU A 112 16.18 -24.74 -2.11
CA GLU A 112 16.97 -23.99 -1.15
C GLU A 112 16.60 -22.50 -1.19
N GLN A 113 16.30 -21.99 -2.38
CA GLN A 113 15.92 -20.59 -2.56
C GLN A 113 14.47 -20.36 -2.17
N PHE A 114 13.60 -21.36 -2.31
CA PHE A 114 12.23 -21.30 -1.82
C PHE A 114 12.17 -20.99 -0.32
N GLU A 115 13.03 -21.59 0.49
CA GLU A 115 13.04 -21.44 1.94
C GLU A 115 13.17 -19.96 2.36
N TYR A 116 14.14 -19.22 1.81
CA TYR A 116 14.28 -17.81 2.17
C TYR A 116 13.26 -16.90 1.45
N LEU A 117 12.74 -17.30 0.29
CA LEU A 117 11.70 -16.53 -0.42
C LEU A 117 10.37 -16.54 0.34
N ILE A 118 9.95 -17.71 0.86
CA ILE A 118 8.71 -17.83 1.61
C ILE A 118 8.77 -17.03 2.91
N ASP A 119 9.93 -16.97 3.56
CA ASP A 119 10.10 -16.30 4.86
C ASP A 119 9.77 -14.81 4.81
N TYR A 120 10.08 -14.13 3.70
CA TYR A 120 9.79 -12.70 3.57
C TYR A 120 8.72 -12.34 2.54
N SER A 121 8.12 -13.31 1.86
CA SER A 121 7.09 -13.03 0.84
C SER A 121 5.86 -12.37 1.45
N PRO A 122 5.55 -11.08 1.14
CA PRO A 122 4.48 -10.37 1.84
C PRO A 122 3.12 -11.06 1.75
N LEU A 123 2.77 -11.59 0.57
CA LEU A 123 1.50 -12.27 0.35
C LEU A 123 1.32 -13.51 1.23
N HIS A 124 2.41 -14.23 1.52
CA HIS A 124 2.37 -15.52 2.21
C HIS A 124 2.54 -15.40 3.71
N ASN A 125 2.95 -14.22 4.21
CA ASN A 125 3.18 -13.96 5.64
C ASN A 125 2.09 -13.11 6.30
N LEU A 126 0.91 -13.03 5.68
CA LEU A 126 -0.25 -12.41 6.30
C LEU A 126 -0.88 -13.36 7.31
N VAL A 127 -1.00 -12.90 8.55
CA VAL A 127 -1.58 -13.67 9.66
C VAL A 127 -3.01 -13.18 9.93
N PRO A 128 -4.03 -14.03 9.80
CA PRO A 128 -5.41 -13.65 10.08
C PRO A 128 -5.60 -13.17 11.53
N GLY A 129 -6.32 -12.06 11.70
CA GLY A 129 -6.64 -11.49 13.00
C GLY A 129 -5.60 -10.55 13.58
N VAL A 130 -4.46 -10.35 12.91
CA VAL A 130 -3.50 -9.30 13.27
C VAL A 130 -4.06 -7.93 12.92
N SER A 131 -3.91 -6.95 13.81
CA SER A 131 -4.18 -5.54 13.51
C SER A 131 -3.03 -4.97 12.68
N TYR A 132 -3.23 -4.91 11.38
CA TYR A 132 -2.29 -4.26 10.48
C TYR A 132 -2.54 -2.75 10.45
N PRO A 133 -1.50 -1.92 10.25
CA PRO A 133 -1.66 -0.46 10.14
C PRO A 133 -2.48 -0.07 8.90
N SER A 134 -3.02 1.14 8.92
CA SER A 134 -3.70 1.73 7.76
C SER A 134 -2.83 1.60 6.51
N THR A 135 -3.34 0.95 5.47
CA THR A 135 -2.55 0.60 4.29
C THR A 135 -3.19 1.09 2.99
N LEU A 136 -2.42 1.82 2.20
CA LEU A 136 -2.77 2.18 0.84
C LEU A 136 -1.86 1.43 -0.16
N ILE A 137 -2.46 0.52 -0.92
CA ILE A 137 -1.79 -0.20 -2.00
C ILE A 137 -2.13 0.52 -3.30
N THR A 138 -1.12 0.82 -4.13
CA THR A 138 -1.36 1.43 -5.44
C THR A 138 -0.76 0.55 -6.54
N THR A 139 -1.47 0.45 -7.66
CA THR A 139 -1.04 -0.27 -8.86
C THR A 139 -1.54 0.43 -10.12
N ALA A 140 -1.08 -0.03 -11.28
CA ALA A 140 -1.54 0.44 -12.58
C ALA A 140 -2.05 -0.74 -13.42
N ASP A 141 -3.15 -0.55 -14.13
CA ASP A 141 -3.87 -1.62 -14.83
C ASP A 141 -3.09 -2.27 -15.99
N THR A 142 -2.14 -1.52 -16.58
CA THR A 142 -1.29 -1.98 -17.68
C THR A 142 0.20 -2.04 -17.29
N ASP A 143 0.48 -2.22 -16.00
CA ASP A 143 1.85 -2.43 -15.52
C ASP A 143 2.39 -3.78 -16.02
N ASP A 144 3.35 -3.72 -16.94
CA ASP A 144 4.00 -4.88 -17.56
C ASP A 144 5.34 -5.25 -16.91
N ARG A 145 5.81 -4.44 -15.95
CA ARG A 145 7.03 -4.72 -15.19
C ARG A 145 6.72 -5.46 -13.90
N VAL A 146 5.87 -4.90 -13.04
CA VAL A 146 5.34 -5.56 -11.85
C VAL A 146 3.83 -5.68 -12.04
N VAL A 147 3.41 -6.81 -12.55
CA VAL A 147 2.01 -7.01 -12.96
C VAL A 147 1.04 -6.71 -11.81
N PRO A 148 -0.12 -6.08 -12.10
CA PRO A 148 -1.07 -5.67 -11.08
C PRO A 148 -1.61 -6.83 -10.24
N ALA A 149 -1.45 -8.07 -10.70
CA ALA A 149 -1.80 -9.28 -9.95
C ALA A 149 -1.14 -9.35 -8.57
N HIS A 150 0.11 -8.86 -8.40
CA HIS A 150 0.77 -8.74 -7.10
C HIS A 150 -0.07 -7.91 -6.13
N SER A 151 -0.44 -6.70 -6.56
CA SER A 151 -1.21 -5.77 -5.74
C SER A 151 -2.63 -6.25 -5.47
N TYR A 152 -3.31 -6.83 -6.47
CA TYR A 152 -4.68 -7.34 -6.29
C TYR A 152 -4.74 -8.52 -5.30
N LYS A 153 -3.83 -9.48 -5.45
CA LYS A 153 -3.75 -10.64 -4.54
C LYS A 153 -3.44 -10.20 -3.12
N PHE A 154 -2.43 -9.33 -2.97
CA PHE A 154 -2.02 -8.85 -1.66
C PHE A 154 -3.10 -8.01 -0.99
N ALA A 155 -3.76 -7.09 -1.71
CA ALA A 155 -4.84 -6.28 -1.18
C ALA A 155 -6.00 -7.15 -0.66
N ALA A 156 -6.44 -8.12 -1.46
CA ALA A 156 -7.52 -9.03 -1.08
C ALA A 156 -7.14 -9.90 0.13
N ALA A 157 -5.90 -10.40 0.16
CA ALA A 157 -5.40 -11.21 1.27
C ALA A 157 -5.26 -10.39 2.55
N LEU A 158 -4.72 -9.16 2.48
CA LEU A 158 -4.57 -8.27 3.61
C LEU A 158 -5.92 -7.80 4.16
N GLN A 159 -6.89 -7.45 3.29
CA GLN A 159 -8.26 -7.13 3.70
C GLN A 159 -8.93 -8.29 4.45
N LYS A 160 -8.67 -9.52 4.01
CA LYS A 160 -9.18 -10.72 4.69
C LYS A 160 -8.47 -11.00 6.01
N ALA A 161 -7.18 -10.71 6.10
CA ALA A 161 -6.37 -10.98 7.29
C ALA A 161 -6.52 -9.91 8.37
N GLN A 162 -6.90 -8.67 8.00
CA GLN A 162 -7.03 -7.53 8.91
C GLN A 162 -7.94 -7.82 10.10
N GLY A 163 -7.37 -7.77 11.30
CA GLY A 163 -8.09 -7.97 12.56
C GLY A 163 -8.48 -6.68 13.27
N GLY A 164 -7.90 -5.54 12.84
CA GLY A 164 -8.18 -4.21 13.37
C GLY A 164 -9.24 -3.44 12.56
N ALA A 165 -9.46 -2.18 12.95
CA ALA A 165 -10.38 -1.27 12.26
C ALA A 165 -9.70 -0.41 11.17
N ASP A 166 -8.38 -0.48 11.06
CA ASP A 166 -7.59 0.34 10.15
C ASP A 166 -7.87 -0.05 8.68
N PRO A 167 -8.02 0.93 7.78
CA PRO A 167 -8.42 0.68 6.41
C PRO A 167 -7.30 0.04 5.58
N VAL A 168 -7.67 -0.90 4.73
CA VAL A 168 -6.83 -1.45 3.66
C VAL A 168 -7.45 -1.05 2.32
N LEU A 169 -6.83 -0.11 1.65
CA LEU A 169 -7.32 0.50 0.41
C LEU A 169 -6.46 0.08 -0.79
N LEU A 170 -7.10 -0.11 -1.93
CA LEU A 170 -6.45 -0.34 -3.20
C LEU A 170 -6.81 0.77 -4.18
N ARG A 171 -5.80 1.49 -4.69
CA ARG A 171 -5.92 2.48 -5.75
C ARG A 171 -5.36 1.92 -7.06
N VAL A 172 -6.18 1.89 -8.09
CA VAL A 172 -5.77 1.42 -9.42
C VAL A 172 -5.73 2.60 -10.38
N GLU A 173 -4.54 2.90 -10.93
CA GLU A 173 -4.38 3.87 -12.00
C GLU A 173 -4.73 3.21 -13.33
N THR A 174 -5.73 3.73 -14.03
CA THR A 174 -6.16 3.18 -15.33
C THR A 174 -5.33 3.73 -16.48
N LYS A 175 -5.11 2.93 -17.52
CA LYS A 175 -4.32 3.31 -18.71
C LYS A 175 -2.94 3.84 -18.33
N ALA A 176 -2.25 3.12 -17.46
CA ALA A 176 -0.94 3.49 -16.96
C ALA A 176 -0.06 2.26 -16.73
N GLY A 177 1.24 2.39 -17.01
CA GLY A 177 2.26 1.37 -16.73
C GLY A 177 2.95 1.58 -15.38
N HIS A 178 4.12 0.93 -15.22
CA HIS A 178 4.86 0.85 -13.95
C HIS A 178 5.27 2.20 -13.34
N GLY A 179 5.55 3.20 -14.15
CA GLY A 179 6.07 4.47 -13.62
C GLY A 179 5.98 5.61 -14.62
N GLY A 180 7.01 5.81 -15.45
CA GLY A 180 7.13 6.94 -16.36
C GLY A 180 6.05 7.01 -17.44
N GLY A 181 5.93 8.19 -18.07
CA GLY A 181 5.03 8.41 -19.21
C GLY A 181 3.57 8.70 -18.84
N LYS A 182 3.26 8.89 -17.56
CA LYS A 182 1.93 9.33 -17.12
C LYS A 182 1.76 10.83 -17.38
N PRO A 183 0.56 11.30 -17.78
CA PRO A 183 0.25 12.72 -17.78
C PRO A 183 0.45 13.32 -16.39
N THR A 184 0.99 14.55 -16.33
CA THR A 184 1.24 15.27 -15.08
C THR A 184 -0.01 15.36 -14.18
N SER A 185 -1.21 15.48 -14.78
CA SER A 185 -2.47 15.49 -14.04
C SER A 185 -2.68 14.22 -13.24
N LYS A 186 -2.35 13.06 -13.80
CA LYS A 186 -2.44 11.76 -13.09
C LYS A 186 -1.39 11.62 -11.97
N GLU A 187 -0.20 12.16 -12.19
CA GLU A 187 0.84 12.20 -11.14
C GLU A 187 0.42 13.07 -9.96
N ILE A 188 -0.16 14.24 -10.24
CA ILE A 188 -0.71 15.14 -9.21
C ILE A 188 -1.84 14.46 -8.45
N GLU A 189 -2.79 13.83 -9.15
CA GLU A 189 -3.91 13.12 -8.53
C GLU A 189 -3.44 11.96 -7.64
N ALA A 190 -2.51 11.13 -8.15
CA ALA A 190 -1.94 10.04 -7.36
C ALA A 190 -1.20 10.52 -6.11
N ALA A 191 -0.43 11.62 -6.23
CA ALA A 191 0.24 12.23 -5.09
C ALA A 191 -0.78 12.82 -4.09
N ALA A 192 -1.84 13.48 -4.57
CA ALA A 192 -2.90 14.03 -3.73
C ALA A 192 -3.62 12.94 -2.92
N ASP A 193 -3.93 11.80 -3.55
CA ASP A 193 -4.55 10.66 -2.88
C ASP A 193 -3.67 10.08 -1.76
N ILE A 194 -2.36 9.92 -2.03
CA ILE A 194 -1.40 9.45 -1.02
C ILE A 194 -1.32 10.45 0.15
N TRP A 195 -1.21 11.74 -0.14
CA TRP A 195 -1.15 12.76 0.92
C TRP A 195 -2.46 12.87 1.70
N ALA A 196 -3.61 12.77 1.04
CA ALA A 196 -4.92 12.76 1.71
C ALA A 196 -5.05 11.57 2.67
N PHE A 197 -4.58 10.37 2.23
CA PHE A 197 -4.52 9.18 3.07
C PHE A 197 -3.62 9.41 4.30
N LEU A 198 -2.38 9.87 4.10
CA LEU A 198 -1.44 10.12 5.21
C LEU A 198 -1.94 11.18 6.18
N VAL A 199 -2.52 12.28 5.67
CA VAL A 199 -3.10 13.34 6.51
C VAL A 199 -4.19 12.78 7.41
N LYS A 200 -5.05 11.94 6.86
CA LYS A 200 -6.17 11.34 7.61
C LYS A 200 -5.66 10.31 8.62
N GLU A 201 -4.87 9.34 8.18
CA GLU A 201 -4.51 8.19 9.01
C GLU A 201 -3.47 8.53 10.10
N LEU A 202 -2.63 9.55 9.87
CA LEU A 202 -1.68 10.05 10.86
C LEU A 202 -2.21 11.25 11.67
N ASP A 203 -3.47 11.64 11.47
CA ASP A 203 -4.07 12.81 12.10
C ASP A 203 -3.18 14.07 11.97
N MET A 204 -2.77 14.36 10.72
CA MET A 204 -1.91 15.50 10.42
C MET A 204 -2.72 16.77 10.22
N LYS A 205 -2.14 17.92 10.61
CA LYS A 205 -2.75 19.24 10.33
C LYS A 205 -2.42 19.65 8.90
N ALA A 206 -3.42 19.70 8.01
CA ALA A 206 -3.26 20.22 6.66
C ALA A 206 -3.41 21.76 6.66
N PRO A 207 -2.40 22.52 6.20
CA PRO A 207 -2.53 23.98 6.07
C PRO A 207 -3.67 24.35 5.12
N GLY A 208 -4.56 25.24 5.52
CA GLY A 208 -5.65 25.74 4.67
C GLY A 208 -6.92 24.87 4.61
N LEU A 209 -6.92 23.69 5.19
CA LEU A 209 -8.14 22.95 5.47
C LEU A 209 -8.58 23.30 6.89
N SER A 210 -9.42 24.31 7.03
CA SER A 210 -10.20 24.46 8.27
C SER A 210 -11.06 23.20 8.39
N SER A 211 -11.11 22.61 9.58
CA SER A 211 -12.04 21.52 9.87
C SER A 211 -13.42 21.92 9.35
N ALA A 212 -13.88 21.32 8.27
CA ALA A 212 -15.27 21.48 7.86
C ALA A 212 -16.12 21.04 9.05
N PRO A 213 -17.10 21.83 9.49
CA PRO A 213 -17.98 21.42 10.55
C PRO A 213 -18.59 20.09 10.15
N GLY A 214 -18.53 19.12 11.06
CA GLY A 214 -19.01 17.76 10.82
C GLY A 214 -20.39 17.81 10.19
N ARG A 215 -20.60 17.08 9.11
CA ARG A 215 -21.92 16.83 8.54
C ARG A 215 -22.78 16.12 9.59
N THR A 216 -23.40 16.91 10.47
CA THR A 216 -24.54 16.48 11.26
C THR A 216 -25.77 16.77 10.42
N GLY A 217 -26.37 15.77 9.84
CA GLY A 217 -27.64 15.93 9.13
C GLY A 217 -27.71 14.89 8.01
N ARG A 218 -28.41 13.81 8.28
CA ARG A 218 -29.01 12.99 7.22
C ARG A 218 -29.98 13.91 6.51
N ASP A 219 -29.72 14.26 5.25
CA ASP A 219 -30.73 14.76 4.37
C ASP A 219 -31.75 13.63 4.17
N GLN A 220 -32.88 13.73 4.85
CA GLN A 220 -34.09 13.00 4.46
C GLN A 220 -34.49 13.54 3.07
N PRO A 221 -34.85 12.68 2.12
CA PRO A 221 -35.40 13.14 0.86
C PRO A 221 -36.71 13.91 1.18
N ALA A 222 -36.79 15.12 0.64
CA ALA A 222 -38.01 15.91 0.69
C ALA A 222 -39.13 15.14 0.01
N ASP A 223 -40.26 14.98 0.70
CA ASP A 223 -41.49 14.47 0.16
C ASP A 223 -41.89 15.32 -1.06
N ASP A 224 -42.02 14.70 -2.23
CA ASP A 224 -42.54 15.29 -3.46
C ASP A 224 -44.06 15.44 -3.33
N PRO A 225 -44.65 16.65 -3.38
CA PRO A 225 -46.10 16.85 -3.24
C PRO A 225 -46.88 16.59 -4.54
N SER A 226 -46.38 15.85 -5.52
CA SER A 226 -47.04 15.67 -6.83
C SER A 226 -47.93 14.43 -6.99
N GLU A 227 -48.14 13.61 -5.94
CA GLU A 227 -49.10 12.49 -6.00
C GLU A 227 -50.35 12.77 -5.14
N ALA A 228 -51.09 13.84 -5.47
CA ALA A 228 -52.47 14.02 -4.99
C ALA A 228 -53.34 14.53 -6.14
N GLY A 229 -53.97 13.63 -6.83
CA GLY A 229 -55.02 14.06 -7.75
C GLY A 229 -55.25 13.21 -8.99
N ALA A 230 -55.74 11.99 -8.85
CA ALA A 230 -56.55 11.36 -9.92
C ALA A 230 -57.39 10.21 -9.36
N GLU A 231 -58.39 10.57 -8.55
CA GLU A 231 -59.57 9.72 -8.42
C GLU A 231 -60.72 10.35 -9.16
N SER A 232 -61.53 9.47 -9.74
CA SER A 232 -62.87 9.65 -10.22
C SER A 232 -63.04 10.05 -11.69
N LYS A 233 -63.33 9.04 -12.53
CA LYS A 233 -64.66 8.95 -13.19
C LYS A 233 -64.87 7.58 -13.79
N ALA A 234 -65.68 6.81 -13.10
CA ALA A 234 -66.44 5.71 -13.68
C ALA A 234 -67.67 6.29 -14.48
N GLY A 235 -67.97 5.68 -15.55
CA GLY A 235 -69.18 5.99 -16.35
C GLY A 235 -69.22 5.10 -17.60
N ARG A 236 -69.76 3.94 -17.50
CA ARG A 236 -70.93 3.40 -18.18
C ARG A 236 -71.06 3.71 -19.70
N ASP A 237 -71.42 2.62 -20.35
CA ASP A 237 -72.24 2.37 -21.56
C ASP A 237 -71.31 1.86 -22.70
N GLU A 238 -71.50 0.72 -23.24
CA GLU A 238 -72.43 -0.31 -23.70
C GLU A 238 -71.71 -1.65 -23.91
#